data_180513b44358e2bf546638ff5164e6a0
#
_entry.id   180513b44358e2bf546638ff5164e6a0
#
_cell.length_a   1.000
_cell.length_b   1.000
_cell.length_c   1.000
_cell.angle_alpha   90.00
_cell.angle_beta   90.00
_cell.angle_gamma   90.00
#
_symmetry.space_group_name_H-M   'P 1'
#
loop_
_entity.id
_entity.type
_entity.pdbx_description
1 polymer ?
#
loop_
_entity_poly.entity_id
_entity_poly.type
_entity_poly.pdbx_seq_one_letter_code
_entity_poly.pdbx_strand_id
1 'polypeptide(L)'
;SKVETLLTLKIAITRRTTMAINIEAMRAKLNASKTGNKGQSNNTKWRPTQGDQTIRILPTADGDPFKEFHFHYNVGKNPGIMCPKRNHGEDCPICNFASKLWKQGVDNDDATLKSEAKKLFVRKRYYSPIIVRGKETEGVKIWSYGKTAYETLLGYVLDPDYGDITDPDVGTDIVLNYDVPGTPGSFPKTTLKPRRRPSVLCDEAVADCNELIESIPDIGGLFDRKTPDDVQALLDDYLSSDSSSESNSSETTKYSKKNSGIDEAFDKFMNNE
;
A
#
# COMPACT_ATOMS: atom_id res chain seq x y z
N SER A 1 39.95 -51.54 16.86
CA SER A 1 39.01 -52.68 16.74
C SER A 1 37.97 -52.38 15.68
N LYS A 2 37.45 -53.38 14.98
CA LYS A 2 36.54 -53.24 13.83
C LYS A 2 35.18 -52.50 14.10
N VAL A 3 34.89 -52.19 15.34
CA VAL A 3 33.66 -51.52 15.76
C VAL A 3 33.77 -50.01 15.65
N GLU A 4 34.96 -49.44 15.90
CA GLU A 4 35.18 -47.99 15.78
C GLU A 4 35.21 -47.50 14.33
N THR A 5 35.66 -48.34 13.40
CA THR A 5 35.72 -48.01 11.97
C THR A 5 34.33 -47.97 11.32
N LEU A 6 33.34 -48.68 11.87
CA LEU A 6 31.95 -48.70 11.38
C LEU A 6 31.12 -47.50 11.92
N LEU A 7 31.53 -46.91 13.05
CA LEU A 7 30.85 -45.73 13.63
C LEU A 7 31.27 -44.48 12.91
N THR A 8 32.54 -44.37 12.50
CA THR A 8 33.04 -43.23 11.73
C THR A 8 32.53 -43.16 10.29
N LEU A 9 32.21 -44.32 9.69
CA LEU A 9 31.66 -44.32 8.33
C LEU A 9 30.16 -43.92 8.27
N LYS A 10 29.42 -44.05 9.37
CA LYS A 10 28.01 -43.63 9.45
C LYS A 10 27.80 -42.12 9.65
N ILE A 11 28.82 -41.37 10.10
CA ILE A 11 28.73 -39.92 10.34
C ILE A 11 29.05 -39.11 9.06
N ALA A 12 29.69 -39.74 8.06
CA ALA A 12 30.07 -39.06 6.82
C ALA A 12 28.97 -39.02 5.73
N ILE A 13 27.76 -39.61 5.98
CA ILE A 13 26.61 -39.52 5.07
C ILE A 13 25.61 -38.50 5.61
N THR A 14 26.10 -37.38 6.14
CA THR A 14 25.25 -36.26 6.50
C THR A 14 25.15 -35.31 5.33
N ARG A 15 24.08 -35.52 4.56
CA ARG A 15 23.28 -34.53 3.89
C ARG A 15 24.03 -33.40 3.13
N ARG A 16 24.48 -33.70 1.95
CA ARG A 16 24.29 -32.77 0.85
C ARG A 16 22.78 -32.81 0.49
N THR A 17 22.00 -32.07 1.21
CA THR A 17 20.68 -31.67 0.73
C THR A 17 20.92 -30.70 -0.41
N THR A 18 21.09 -31.24 -1.62
CA THR A 18 20.91 -30.44 -2.82
C THR A 18 19.52 -29.84 -2.68
N MET A 19 19.41 -28.54 -2.57
CA MET A 19 18.14 -27.83 -2.71
C MET A 19 17.66 -28.09 -4.14
N ALA A 20 16.95 -29.18 -4.32
CA ALA A 20 16.29 -29.48 -5.58
C ALA A 20 15.21 -28.40 -5.75
N ILE A 21 15.34 -27.62 -6.83
CA ILE A 21 14.35 -26.62 -7.23
C ILE A 21 13.01 -27.36 -7.34
N ASN A 22 12.03 -26.97 -6.54
CA ASN A 22 10.68 -27.52 -6.63
C ASN A 22 10.02 -27.01 -7.92
N ILE A 23 10.13 -27.82 -8.98
CA ILE A 23 9.64 -27.49 -10.32
C ILE A 23 8.12 -27.30 -10.33
N GLU A 24 7.38 -28.01 -9.46
CA GLU A 24 5.92 -27.81 -9.34
C GLU A 24 5.57 -26.46 -8.74
N ALA A 25 6.27 -26.04 -7.68
CA ALA A 25 6.11 -24.71 -7.12
C ALA A 25 6.50 -23.61 -8.13
N MET A 26 7.54 -23.84 -8.94
CA MET A 26 7.92 -22.94 -10.03
C MET A 26 6.88 -22.91 -11.16
N ARG A 27 6.28 -24.04 -11.52
CA ARG A 27 5.17 -24.10 -12.49
C ARG A 27 3.93 -23.39 -11.96
N ALA A 28 3.59 -23.59 -10.68
CA ALA A 28 2.48 -22.88 -10.05
C ALA A 28 2.70 -21.37 -10.06
N LYS A 29 3.91 -20.89 -9.73
CA LYS A 29 4.29 -19.46 -9.83
C LYS A 29 4.22 -18.93 -11.27
N LEU A 30 4.68 -19.71 -12.24
CA LEU A 30 4.62 -19.34 -13.65
C LEU A 30 3.17 -19.26 -14.16
N ASN A 31 2.32 -20.20 -13.77
CA ASN A 31 0.90 -20.20 -14.13
C ASN A 31 0.14 -19.04 -13.44
N ALA A 32 0.42 -18.78 -12.17
CA ALA A 32 -0.12 -17.61 -11.45
C ALA A 32 0.32 -16.29 -12.09
N SER A 33 1.55 -16.23 -12.61
CA SER A 33 2.07 -15.06 -13.36
C SER A 33 1.44 -14.89 -14.75
N LYS A 34 1.06 -15.98 -15.41
CA LYS A 34 0.43 -15.97 -16.75
C LYS A 34 -1.07 -15.72 -16.73
N THR A 35 -1.78 -16.22 -15.74
CA THR A 35 -3.15 -15.85 -15.45
C THR A 35 -3.11 -14.51 -14.71
N GLY A 36 -2.95 -13.43 -15.44
CA GLY A 36 -2.93 -12.09 -14.88
C GLY A 36 -4.05 -11.92 -13.87
N ASN A 37 -3.68 -11.77 -12.61
CA ASN A 37 -4.51 -11.88 -11.40
C ASN A 37 -5.49 -10.70 -11.27
N LYS A 38 -6.30 -10.42 -12.29
CA LYS A 38 -7.34 -9.38 -12.25
C LYS A 38 -8.51 -9.72 -11.32
N GLY A 39 -8.71 -11.00 -10.96
CA GLY A 39 -9.83 -11.44 -10.13
C GLY A 39 -9.54 -11.51 -8.63
N GLN A 40 -8.30 -11.77 -8.23
CA GLN A 40 -7.94 -11.98 -6.82
C GLN A 40 -7.65 -10.68 -6.06
N SER A 41 -7.32 -9.61 -6.78
CA SER A 41 -6.98 -8.30 -6.20
C SER A 41 -8.13 -7.63 -5.43
N ASN A 42 -9.38 -7.86 -5.78
CA ASN A 42 -10.51 -7.17 -5.15
C ASN A 42 -10.92 -7.80 -3.81
N ASN A 43 -10.69 -9.11 -3.60
CA ASN A 43 -11.04 -9.78 -2.36
C ASN A 43 -9.93 -9.70 -1.29
N THR A 44 -8.71 -9.40 -1.69
CA THR A 44 -7.55 -9.30 -0.79
C THR A 44 -7.46 -7.93 -0.10
N LYS A 45 -7.86 -6.85 -0.77
CA LYS A 45 -7.85 -5.50 -0.19
C LYS A 45 -9.00 -5.33 0.80
N TRP A 46 -8.65 -4.97 2.03
CA TRP A 46 -9.63 -4.74 3.09
C TRP A 46 -9.73 -3.27 3.47
N ARG A 47 -10.96 -2.84 3.72
CA ARG A 47 -11.27 -1.51 4.25
C ARG A 47 -12.13 -1.67 5.50
N PRO A 48 -11.84 -0.95 6.59
CA PRO A 48 -12.67 -0.99 7.77
C PRO A 48 -14.09 -0.46 7.45
N THR A 49 -15.07 -1.04 8.10
CA THR A 49 -16.45 -0.53 8.16
C THR A 49 -16.63 0.35 9.39
N GLN A 50 -17.71 1.15 9.42
CA GLN A 50 -18.06 1.97 10.60
C GLN A 50 -18.08 1.14 11.86
N GLY A 51 -17.45 1.62 12.94
CA GLY A 51 -17.43 1.00 14.27
C GLY A 51 -16.18 0.17 14.57
N ASP A 52 -16.31 -0.70 15.55
CA ASP A 52 -15.20 -1.51 16.08
C ASP A 52 -15.02 -2.80 15.29
N GLN A 53 -13.79 -3.13 14.96
CA GLN A 53 -13.38 -4.39 14.37
C GLN A 53 -12.09 -4.84 15.04
N THR A 54 -11.96 -6.14 15.30
CA THR A 54 -10.72 -6.68 15.84
C THR A 54 -9.91 -7.30 14.71
N ILE A 55 -8.65 -6.89 14.60
CA ILE A 55 -7.70 -7.40 13.59
C ILE A 55 -6.45 -7.95 14.28
N ARG A 56 -5.80 -8.93 13.64
CA ARG A 56 -4.45 -9.36 13.96
C ARG A 56 -3.56 -9.04 12.77
N ILE A 57 -2.45 -8.33 13.02
CA ILE A 57 -1.40 -8.12 12.01
C ILE A 57 -0.57 -9.39 11.93
N LEU A 58 -0.28 -9.84 10.71
CA LEU A 58 0.49 -11.05 10.45
C LEU A 58 1.98 -10.75 10.33
N PRO A 59 2.86 -11.66 10.78
CA PRO A 59 4.29 -11.54 10.51
C PRO A 59 4.56 -11.68 9.02
N THR A 60 5.63 -11.08 8.54
CA THR A 60 6.10 -11.20 7.15
C THR A 60 7.48 -11.82 7.12
N ALA A 61 7.82 -12.50 6.03
CA ALA A 61 9.08 -13.23 5.89
C ALA A 61 10.34 -12.33 6.01
N ASP A 62 10.21 -11.05 5.69
CA ASP A 62 11.29 -10.06 5.81
C ASP A 62 11.29 -9.30 7.15
N GLY A 63 10.39 -9.65 8.08
CA GLY A 63 10.31 -9.06 9.41
C GLY A 63 9.73 -7.64 9.46
N ASP A 64 9.23 -7.09 8.33
CA ASP A 64 8.58 -5.79 8.29
C ASP A 64 7.11 -5.93 7.81
N PRO A 65 6.13 -5.99 8.74
CA PRO A 65 4.73 -6.11 8.39
C PRO A 65 4.09 -4.78 7.97
N PHE A 66 4.84 -3.69 7.95
CA PHE A 66 4.33 -2.32 7.69
C PHE A 66 4.87 -1.77 6.37
N LYS A 67 4.49 -2.36 5.23
CA LYS A 67 5.00 -1.98 3.91
C LYS A 67 4.60 -0.56 3.54
N GLU A 68 5.57 0.24 3.13
CA GLU A 68 5.39 1.63 2.76
C GLU A 68 5.39 1.79 1.24
N PHE A 69 4.36 2.48 0.71
CA PHE A 69 4.29 2.84 -0.70
C PHE A 69 3.83 4.29 -0.87
N HIS A 70 4.23 4.87 -1.99
CA HIS A 70 3.98 6.27 -2.33
C HIS A 70 3.09 6.36 -3.56
N PHE A 71 2.02 7.16 -3.49
CA PHE A 71 1.04 7.32 -4.57
C PHE A 71 0.75 8.77 -4.86
N HIS A 72 0.45 9.06 -6.13
CA HIS A 72 -0.25 10.27 -6.56
C HIS A 72 -1.73 9.97 -6.67
N TYR A 73 -2.55 10.87 -6.16
CA TYR A 73 -4.00 10.82 -6.25
C TYR A 73 -4.51 12.02 -7.04
N ASN A 74 -5.78 11.99 -7.42
CA ASN A 74 -6.45 13.09 -8.14
C ASN A 74 -5.85 13.38 -9.53
N VAL A 75 -5.29 12.37 -10.19
CA VAL A 75 -4.81 12.47 -11.56
C VAL A 75 -5.81 11.78 -12.47
N GLY A 76 -6.74 12.53 -13.02
CA GLY A 76 -7.83 12.03 -13.86
C GLY A 76 -8.72 11.02 -13.11
N LYS A 77 -9.14 9.98 -13.81
CA LYS A 77 -10.00 8.91 -13.27
C LYS A 77 -9.24 7.83 -12.47
N ASN A 78 -7.93 7.97 -12.31
CA ASN A 78 -7.12 6.96 -11.64
C ASN A 78 -7.30 7.03 -10.11
N PRO A 79 -7.60 5.89 -9.45
CA PRO A 79 -7.78 5.86 -7.99
C PRO A 79 -6.49 6.08 -7.20
N GLY A 80 -5.34 5.92 -7.84
CA GLY A 80 -4.01 6.11 -7.29
C GLY A 80 -2.95 5.59 -8.24
N ILE A 81 -1.93 6.38 -8.51
CA ILE A 81 -0.79 6.04 -9.37
C ILE A 81 0.42 5.86 -8.47
N MET A 82 1.04 4.67 -8.48
CA MET A 82 2.27 4.42 -7.75
C MET A 82 3.38 5.33 -8.30
N CYS A 83 4.01 6.11 -7.43
CA CYS A 83 5.03 7.07 -7.84
C CYS A 83 6.33 6.35 -8.25
N PRO A 84 6.78 6.45 -9.52
CA PRO A 84 8.04 5.83 -9.96
C PRO A 84 9.23 6.33 -9.14
N LYS A 85 9.31 7.63 -8.87
CA LYS A 85 10.44 8.26 -8.18
C LYS A 85 10.60 7.79 -6.74
N ARG A 86 9.49 7.74 -5.98
CA ARG A 86 9.54 7.43 -4.56
C ARG A 86 9.58 5.94 -4.26
N ASN A 87 9.07 5.10 -5.16
CA ASN A 87 9.06 3.65 -4.95
C ASN A 87 10.22 2.94 -5.66
N HIS A 88 10.71 3.49 -6.80
CA HIS A 88 11.69 2.80 -7.66
C HIS A 88 12.92 3.63 -8.00
N GLY A 89 12.98 4.91 -7.58
CA GLY A 89 14.11 5.80 -7.92
C GLY A 89 14.12 6.29 -9.38
N GLU A 90 13.06 6.01 -10.14
CA GLU A 90 12.89 6.43 -11.53
C GLU A 90 12.34 7.86 -11.62
N ASP A 91 12.40 8.49 -12.78
CA ASP A 91 11.78 9.80 -12.93
C ASP A 91 10.25 9.73 -12.81
N CYS A 92 9.65 10.83 -12.33
CA CYS A 92 8.20 10.90 -12.16
C CYS A 92 7.67 12.24 -12.68
N PRO A 93 7.01 12.24 -13.84
CA PRO A 93 6.44 13.44 -14.44
C PRO A 93 5.49 14.21 -13.53
N ILE A 94 4.63 13.50 -12.77
CA ILE A 94 3.70 14.15 -11.82
C ILE A 94 4.47 14.87 -10.71
N CYS A 95 5.53 14.26 -10.14
CA CYS A 95 6.37 14.93 -9.15
C CYS A 95 7.02 16.19 -9.71
N ASN A 96 7.53 16.11 -10.95
CA ASN A 96 8.20 17.22 -11.61
C ASN A 96 7.21 18.36 -11.88
N PHE A 97 6.06 18.05 -12.44
CA PHE A 97 4.98 19.02 -12.69
C PHE A 97 4.49 19.68 -11.40
N ALA A 98 4.15 18.89 -10.38
CA ALA A 98 3.69 19.41 -9.10
C ALA A 98 4.72 20.33 -8.42
N SER A 99 6.02 20.02 -8.55
CA SER A 99 7.10 20.84 -8.01
C SER A 99 7.25 22.16 -8.76
N LYS A 100 7.14 22.16 -10.11
CA LYS A 100 7.16 23.36 -10.94
C LYS A 100 5.96 24.26 -10.61
N LEU A 101 4.76 23.67 -10.56
CA LEU A 101 3.53 24.38 -10.23
C LEU A 101 3.60 25.03 -8.83
N TRP A 102 4.12 24.28 -7.85
CA TRP A 102 4.34 24.82 -6.50
C TRP A 102 5.29 26.00 -6.50
N LYS A 103 6.42 25.89 -7.21
CA LYS A 103 7.41 26.96 -7.31
C LYS A 103 6.81 28.22 -7.93
N GLN A 104 6.09 28.11 -9.04
CA GLN A 104 5.38 29.24 -9.65
C GLN A 104 4.37 29.86 -8.69
N GLY A 105 3.62 29.02 -7.96
CA GLY A 105 2.68 29.51 -6.95
C GLY A 105 3.36 30.25 -5.79
N VAL A 106 4.60 29.91 -5.45
CA VAL A 106 5.41 30.62 -4.44
C VAL A 106 5.94 31.93 -5.02
N ASP A 107 6.54 31.90 -6.21
CA ASP A 107 7.18 33.04 -6.85
C ASP A 107 6.15 34.16 -7.19
N ASN A 108 4.93 33.78 -7.55
CA ASN A 108 3.85 34.72 -7.90
C ASN A 108 2.88 35.01 -6.74
N ASP A 109 3.14 34.45 -5.55
CA ASP A 109 2.22 34.44 -4.40
C ASP A 109 0.78 33.98 -4.74
N ASP A 110 0.65 33.01 -5.62
CA ASP A 110 -0.63 32.47 -6.09
C ASP A 110 -1.09 31.29 -5.23
N ALA A 111 -2.12 31.51 -4.41
CA ALA A 111 -2.71 30.50 -3.55
C ALA A 111 -3.39 29.38 -4.33
N THR A 112 -3.90 29.65 -5.53
CA THR A 112 -4.58 28.67 -6.39
C THR A 112 -3.57 27.66 -6.92
N LEU A 113 -2.46 28.12 -7.50
CA LEU A 113 -1.38 27.26 -7.97
C LEU A 113 -0.80 26.42 -6.83
N LYS A 114 -0.59 27.00 -5.65
CA LYS A 114 -0.15 26.26 -4.45
C LYS A 114 -1.15 25.16 -4.06
N SER A 115 -2.45 25.43 -4.16
CA SER A 115 -3.50 24.47 -3.83
C SER A 115 -3.54 23.32 -4.83
N GLU A 116 -3.46 23.61 -6.13
CA GLU A 116 -3.44 22.58 -7.18
C GLU A 116 -2.18 21.70 -7.09
N ALA A 117 -1.02 22.29 -6.88
CA ALA A 117 0.22 21.54 -6.65
C ALA A 117 0.10 20.58 -5.46
N LYS A 118 -0.51 21.02 -4.35
CA LYS A 118 -0.74 20.16 -3.16
C LYS A 118 -1.63 18.95 -3.43
N LYS A 119 -2.59 19.06 -4.36
CA LYS A 119 -3.44 17.92 -4.75
C LYS A 119 -2.64 16.82 -5.44
N LEU A 120 -1.63 17.20 -6.21
CA LEU A 120 -0.77 16.30 -6.99
C LEU A 120 0.42 15.76 -6.20
N PHE A 121 0.75 16.32 -5.04
CA PHE A 121 1.87 15.83 -4.24
C PHE A 121 1.71 14.36 -3.87
N VAL A 122 2.84 13.67 -3.92
CA VAL A 122 2.91 12.26 -3.53
C VAL A 122 2.47 12.08 -2.08
N ARG A 123 1.66 11.06 -1.84
CA ARG A 123 1.18 10.69 -0.51
C ARG A 123 1.67 9.30 -0.15
N LYS A 124 2.13 9.18 1.08
CA LYS A 124 2.59 7.93 1.67
C LYS A 124 1.41 7.14 2.22
N ARG A 125 1.40 5.84 1.96
CA ARG A 125 0.43 4.88 2.50
C ARG A 125 1.17 3.66 3.02
N TYR A 126 0.64 3.08 4.06
CA TYR A 126 1.16 1.85 4.67
C TYR A 126 0.18 0.72 4.45
N TYR A 127 0.73 -0.50 4.36
CA TYR A 127 -0.03 -1.70 4.08
C TYR A 127 0.45 -2.82 4.98
N SER A 128 -0.49 -3.53 5.61
CA SER A 128 -0.19 -4.69 6.45
C SER A 128 -1.08 -5.86 6.09
N PRO A 129 -0.54 -7.10 6.09
CA PRO A 129 -1.35 -8.29 6.05
C PRO A 129 -2.05 -8.46 7.41
N ILE A 130 -3.32 -8.75 7.38
CA ILE A 130 -4.16 -8.91 8.57
C ILE A 130 -5.10 -10.10 8.43
N ILE A 131 -5.53 -10.60 9.58
CA ILE A 131 -6.75 -11.38 9.75
C ILE A 131 -7.78 -10.52 10.48
N VAL A 132 -9.03 -10.58 10.06
CA VAL A 132 -10.16 -9.97 10.75
C VAL A 132 -10.77 -11.01 11.68
N ARG A 133 -10.76 -10.76 12.99
CA ARG A 133 -11.32 -11.70 13.97
C ARG A 133 -12.82 -11.84 13.80
N GLY A 134 -13.29 -13.09 13.85
CA GLY A 134 -14.67 -13.48 13.54
C GLY A 134 -14.97 -13.63 12.03
N LYS A 135 -13.93 -13.45 11.17
CA LYS A 135 -13.99 -13.65 9.73
C LYS A 135 -12.74 -14.35 9.21
N GLU A 136 -12.15 -15.21 10.02
CA GLU A 136 -10.88 -15.90 9.72
C GLU A 136 -10.99 -16.74 8.44
N THR A 137 -12.18 -17.30 8.17
CA THR A 137 -12.46 -18.06 6.93
C THR A 137 -12.35 -17.26 5.64
N GLU A 138 -12.35 -15.91 5.73
CA GLU A 138 -12.08 -15.05 4.57
C GLU A 138 -10.59 -15.00 4.20
N GLY A 139 -9.70 -15.57 5.02
CA GLY A 139 -8.26 -15.62 4.82
C GLY A 139 -7.57 -14.26 5.01
N VAL A 140 -6.32 -14.18 4.52
CA VAL A 140 -5.49 -12.98 4.64
C VAL A 140 -6.07 -11.82 3.86
N LYS A 141 -6.13 -10.68 4.51
CA LYS A 141 -6.52 -9.39 3.93
C LYS A 141 -5.36 -8.40 4.01
N ILE A 142 -5.33 -7.44 3.09
CA ILE A 142 -4.37 -6.35 3.11
C ILE A 142 -5.08 -5.05 3.49
N TRP A 143 -4.75 -4.56 4.67
CA TRP A 143 -5.25 -3.30 5.18
C TRP A 143 -4.34 -2.14 4.80
N SER A 144 -4.92 -1.06 4.26
CA SER A 144 -4.19 0.15 3.91
C SER A 144 -4.55 1.30 4.85
N TYR A 145 -3.55 2.03 5.34
CA TYR A 145 -3.74 3.09 6.34
C TYR A 145 -2.74 4.24 6.17
N GLY A 146 -2.99 5.34 6.87
CA GLY A 146 -2.16 6.53 6.84
C GLY A 146 -1.11 6.57 7.94
N LYS A 147 -0.32 7.65 7.95
CA LYS A 147 0.80 7.89 8.86
C LYS A 147 0.41 7.77 10.35
N THR A 148 -0.72 8.35 10.76
CA THR A 148 -1.16 8.34 12.17
C THR A 148 -1.36 6.92 12.71
N ALA A 149 -2.02 6.05 11.94
CA ALA A 149 -2.20 4.66 12.34
C ALA A 149 -0.85 3.91 12.36
N TYR A 150 0.03 4.17 11.38
CA TYR A 150 1.38 3.61 11.35
C TYR A 150 2.19 3.98 12.60
N GLU A 151 2.25 5.26 12.95
CA GLU A 151 2.98 5.72 14.14
C GLU A 151 2.40 5.12 15.44
N THR A 152 1.08 4.96 15.50
CA THR A 152 0.43 4.29 16.64
C THR A 152 0.84 2.81 16.73
N LEU A 153 0.86 2.08 15.61
CA LEU A 153 1.29 0.67 15.58
C LEU A 153 2.77 0.51 15.95
N LEU A 154 3.63 1.38 15.43
CA LEU A 154 5.05 1.39 15.82
C LEU A 154 5.20 1.65 17.32
N GLY A 155 4.41 2.54 17.89
CA GLY A 155 4.39 2.77 19.34
C GLY A 155 4.11 1.50 20.13
N TYR A 156 3.21 0.64 19.65
CA TYR A 156 2.93 -0.64 20.32
C TYR A 156 4.06 -1.66 20.14
N VAL A 157 4.64 -1.75 18.96
CA VAL A 157 5.78 -2.66 18.69
C VAL A 157 7.02 -2.29 19.52
N LEU A 158 7.23 -1.00 19.74
CA LEU A 158 8.36 -0.47 20.50
C LEU A 158 8.12 -0.47 22.02
N ASP A 159 6.89 -0.68 22.45
CA ASP A 159 6.52 -0.76 23.87
C ASP A 159 6.87 -2.15 24.43
N PRO A 160 7.78 -2.24 25.41
CA PRO A 160 8.19 -3.53 25.99
C PRO A 160 7.04 -4.33 26.61
N ASP A 161 5.93 -3.69 26.98
CA ASP A 161 4.77 -4.38 27.57
C ASP A 161 3.98 -5.20 26.53
N TYR A 162 4.06 -4.83 25.24
CA TYR A 162 3.39 -5.56 24.15
C TYR A 162 4.35 -6.45 23.35
N GLY A 163 5.59 -6.05 23.20
CA GLY A 163 6.57 -6.79 22.41
C GLY A 163 6.18 -6.94 20.93
N ASP A 164 6.45 -8.11 20.35
CA ASP A 164 6.05 -8.41 18.96
C ASP A 164 4.55 -8.67 18.88
N ILE A 165 3.80 -7.66 18.44
CA ILE A 165 2.34 -7.75 18.27
C ILE A 165 1.93 -8.72 17.15
N THR A 166 2.86 -9.13 16.28
CA THR A 166 2.59 -10.03 15.16
C THR A 166 2.88 -11.50 15.48
N ASP A 167 3.51 -11.78 16.61
CA ASP A 167 3.90 -13.13 17.01
C ASP A 167 2.69 -14.10 16.96
N PRO A 168 2.81 -15.26 16.28
CA PRO A 168 1.70 -16.20 16.13
C PRO A 168 1.17 -16.77 17.44
N ASP A 169 2.02 -16.94 18.45
CA ASP A 169 1.66 -17.61 19.71
C ASP A 169 1.26 -16.62 20.80
N VAL A 170 1.98 -15.52 20.92
CA VAL A 170 1.84 -14.56 22.02
C VAL A 170 1.59 -13.11 21.57
N GLY A 171 1.32 -12.90 20.29
CA GLY A 171 1.07 -11.57 19.76
C GLY A 171 -0.26 -10.96 20.22
N THR A 172 -0.55 -9.75 19.79
CA THR A 172 -1.64 -8.93 20.31
C THR A 172 -2.64 -8.55 19.22
N ASP A 173 -3.91 -8.82 19.45
CA ASP A 173 -5.00 -8.32 18.60
C ASP A 173 -5.20 -6.82 18.80
N ILE A 174 -5.52 -6.13 17.73
CA ILE A 174 -5.79 -4.69 17.72
C ILE A 174 -7.27 -4.45 17.50
N VAL A 175 -7.91 -3.73 18.39
CA VAL A 175 -9.26 -3.19 18.17
C VAL A 175 -9.12 -1.91 17.36
N LEU A 176 -9.62 -1.97 16.14
CA LEU A 176 -9.68 -0.85 15.19
C LEU A 176 -11.08 -0.27 15.23
N ASN A 177 -11.19 0.98 15.67
CA ASN A 177 -12.41 1.77 15.55
C ASN A 177 -12.29 2.68 14.32
N TYR A 178 -13.23 2.55 13.40
CA TYR A 178 -13.32 3.39 12.22
C TYR A 178 -14.56 4.26 12.31
N ASP A 179 -14.35 5.56 12.43
CA ASP A 179 -15.41 6.55 12.56
C ASP A 179 -15.50 7.40 11.30
N VAL A 180 -16.66 7.34 10.64
CA VAL A 180 -16.99 8.17 9.48
C VAL A 180 -17.87 9.32 9.96
N PRO A 181 -17.35 10.56 10.01
CA PRO A 181 -18.13 11.67 10.50
C PRO A 181 -19.30 11.97 9.56
N GLY A 182 -20.46 12.27 10.16
CA GLY A 182 -21.66 12.66 9.40
C GLY A 182 -21.60 14.05 8.79
N THR A 183 -20.54 14.83 9.06
CA THR A 183 -20.37 16.19 8.56
C THR A 183 -19.69 16.18 7.20
N PRO A 184 -20.28 16.80 6.16
CA PRO A 184 -19.64 16.91 4.85
C PRO A 184 -18.26 17.57 4.94
N GLY A 185 -17.26 17.00 4.26
CA GLY A 185 -15.88 17.48 4.23
C GLY A 185 -14.98 17.02 5.37
N SER A 186 -15.53 16.32 6.37
CA SER A 186 -14.72 15.71 7.43
C SER A 186 -14.15 14.37 6.98
N PHE A 187 -12.91 14.09 7.39
CA PHE A 187 -12.23 12.84 7.04
C PHE A 187 -12.51 11.73 8.07
N PRO A 188 -12.64 10.48 7.63
CA PRO A 188 -12.74 9.33 8.52
C PRO A 188 -11.56 9.24 9.47
N LYS A 189 -11.83 8.88 10.72
CA LYS A 189 -10.83 8.71 11.77
C LYS A 189 -10.66 7.23 12.10
N THR A 190 -9.42 6.78 12.17
CA THR A 190 -9.07 5.44 12.64
C THR A 190 -8.40 5.55 13.99
N THR A 191 -8.95 4.86 14.98
CA THR A 191 -8.36 4.74 16.33
C THR A 191 -8.00 3.28 16.56
N LEU A 192 -6.80 3.04 17.12
CA LEU A 192 -6.28 1.70 17.38
C LEU A 192 -6.06 1.51 18.86
N LYS A 193 -6.45 0.35 19.39
CA LYS A 193 -6.24 -0.03 20.78
C LYS A 193 -5.80 -1.50 20.85
N PRO A 194 -4.63 -1.81 21.42
CA PRO A 194 -4.21 -3.19 21.59
C PRO A 194 -5.07 -3.86 22.67
N ARG A 195 -5.36 -5.14 22.50
CA ARG A 195 -5.98 -5.93 23.55
C ARG A 195 -4.95 -6.17 24.66
N ARG A 196 -5.42 -6.19 25.91
CA ARG A 196 -4.55 -6.36 27.09
C ARG A 196 -3.98 -7.76 27.23
N ARG A 197 -4.60 -8.76 26.63
CA ARG A 197 -4.17 -10.16 26.71
C ARG A 197 -3.65 -10.60 25.37
N PRO A 198 -2.48 -11.24 25.34
CA PRO A 198 -2.01 -11.93 24.16
C PRO A 198 -3.03 -12.97 23.70
N SER A 199 -3.03 -13.28 22.44
CA SER A 199 -3.88 -14.31 21.84
C SER A 199 -3.12 -15.04 20.74
N VAL A 200 -3.41 -16.32 20.55
CA VAL A 200 -2.86 -17.08 19.45
C VAL A 200 -3.42 -16.55 18.11
N LEU A 201 -2.61 -16.63 17.07
CA LEU A 201 -3.03 -16.23 15.72
C LEU A 201 -4.09 -17.20 15.20
N CYS A 202 -3.81 -18.50 15.30
CA CYS A 202 -4.64 -19.56 14.79
C CYS A 202 -5.26 -20.35 15.93
N ASP A 203 -6.56 -20.54 15.84
CA ASP A 203 -7.38 -21.37 16.72
C ASP A 203 -8.12 -22.43 15.88
N GLU A 204 -9.17 -23.01 16.42
CA GLU A 204 -9.96 -24.05 15.73
C GLU A 204 -10.54 -23.57 14.37
N ALA A 205 -10.68 -22.26 14.17
CA ALA A 205 -11.18 -21.68 12.92
C ALA A 205 -10.11 -21.58 11.82
N VAL A 206 -8.82 -21.65 12.21
CA VAL A 206 -7.67 -21.64 11.29
C VAL A 206 -6.78 -22.84 11.60
N ALA A 207 -7.01 -23.92 10.87
CA ALA A 207 -6.40 -25.21 11.16
C ALA A 207 -4.87 -25.26 10.93
N ASP A 208 -4.31 -24.41 10.06
CA ASP A 208 -2.87 -24.37 9.76
C ASP A 208 -2.35 -22.92 9.69
N CYS A 209 -1.61 -22.54 10.72
CA CYS A 209 -0.98 -21.23 10.82
C CYS A 209 0.13 -21.01 9.78
N ASN A 210 0.88 -22.03 9.44
CA ASN A 210 1.96 -21.91 8.46
C ASN A 210 1.38 -21.69 7.07
N GLU A 211 0.35 -22.43 6.69
CA GLU A 211 -0.37 -22.23 5.43
C GLU A 211 -0.96 -20.83 5.33
N LEU A 212 -1.55 -20.33 6.43
CA LEU A 212 -2.06 -18.97 6.49
C LEU A 212 -0.95 -17.91 6.24
N ILE A 213 0.19 -18.04 6.92
CA ILE A 213 1.32 -17.11 6.78
C ILE A 213 1.93 -17.21 5.37
N GLU A 214 2.06 -18.41 4.82
CA GLU A 214 2.54 -18.63 3.45
C GLU A 214 1.58 -18.09 2.39
N SER A 215 0.30 -17.95 2.70
CA SER A 215 -0.72 -17.37 1.82
C SER A 215 -0.67 -15.84 1.73
N ILE A 216 0.17 -15.17 2.53
CA ILE A 216 0.34 -13.72 2.47
C ILE A 216 0.83 -13.33 1.07
N PRO A 217 0.06 -12.51 0.32
CA PRO A 217 0.48 -12.11 -1.01
C PRO A 217 1.66 -11.13 -0.96
N ASP A 218 2.45 -11.10 -2.04
CA ASP A 218 3.39 -9.99 -2.24
C ASP A 218 2.62 -8.68 -2.37
N ILE A 219 2.73 -7.83 -1.35
CA ILE A 219 1.98 -6.57 -1.28
C ILE A 219 2.43 -5.62 -2.39
N GLY A 220 3.71 -5.62 -2.77
CA GLY A 220 4.23 -4.83 -3.87
C GLY A 220 3.58 -5.20 -5.21
N GLY A 221 3.40 -6.49 -5.44
CA GLY A 221 2.75 -7.03 -6.65
C GLY A 221 1.25 -6.76 -6.77
N LEU A 222 0.60 -6.24 -5.71
CA LEU A 222 -0.81 -5.84 -5.77
C LEU A 222 -1.05 -4.51 -6.50
N PHE A 223 0.02 -3.78 -6.82
CA PHE A 223 -0.05 -2.47 -7.46
C PHE A 223 0.52 -2.55 -8.87
N ASP A 224 -0.18 -1.89 -9.79
CA ASP A 224 0.28 -1.74 -11.15
C ASP A 224 1.45 -0.76 -11.20
N ARG A 225 2.64 -1.29 -11.51
CA ARG A 225 3.83 -0.47 -11.73
C ARG A 225 3.76 0.15 -13.11
N LYS A 226 3.73 1.47 -13.14
CA LYS A 226 3.75 2.25 -14.37
C LYS A 226 5.15 2.78 -14.66
N THR A 227 5.52 2.76 -15.92
CA THR A 227 6.75 3.40 -16.37
C THR A 227 6.63 4.93 -16.32
N PRO A 228 7.74 5.69 -16.31
CA PRO A 228 7.69 7.15 -16.44
C PRO A 228 6.86 7.63 -17.64
N ASP A 229 6.96 6.94 -18.79
CA ASP A 229 6.22 7.27 -20.01
C ASP A 229 4.71 7.06 -19.85
N ASP A 230 4.30 5.95 -19.19
CA ASP A 230 2.88 5.71 -18.85
C ASP A 230 2.34 6.82 -17.94
N VAL A 231 3.16 7.25 -16.97
CA VAL A 231 2.78 8.31 -16.03
C VAL A 231 2.70 9.66 -16.71
N GLN A 232 3.58 9.93 -17.70
CA GLN A 232 3.50 11.14 -18.54
C GLN A 232 2.21 11.16 -19.33
N ALA A 233 1.84 10.06 -20.01
CA ALA A 233 0.61 9.98 -20.77
C ALA A 233 -0.65 10.23 -19.90
N LEU A 234 -0.64 9.71 -18.66
CA LEU A 234 -1.74 9.95 -17.71
C LEU A 234 -1.81 11.41 -17.25
N LEU A 235 -0.67 12.06 -17.08
CA LEU A 235 -0.60 13.48 -16.74
C LEU A 235 -1.11 14.36 -17.90
N ASP A 236 -0.72 14.05 -19.14
CA ASP A 236 -1.15 14.76 -20.35
C ASP A 236 -2.67 14.64 -20.56
N ASP A 237 -3.24 13.43 -20.36
CA ASP A 237 -4.69 13.21 -20.41
C ASP A 237 -5.43 14.01 -19.32
N TYR A 238 -4.88 14.05 -18.11
CA TYR A 238 -5.43 14.83 -17.01
C TYR A 238 -5.47 16.32 -17.34
N LEU A 239 -4.37 16.88 -17.84
CA LEU A 239 -4.26 18.31 -18.17
C LEU A 239 -5.13 18.69 -19.38
N SER A 240 -5.22 17.81 -20.39
CA SER A 240 -6.08 18.02 -21.55
C SER A 240 -7.58 17.96 -21.20
N SER A 241 -7.97 17.10 -20.26
CA SER A 241 -9.37 16.98 -19.84
C SER A 241 -9.83 18.15 -18.98
N ASP A 242 -8.93 18.79 -18.23
CA ASP A 242 -9.23 19.96 -17.41
C ASP A 242 -9.49 21.20 -18.29
N SER A 243 -8.76 21.33 -19.42
CA SER A 243 -8.96 22.41 -20.39
C SER A 243 -10.27 22.27 -21.23
N SER A 244 -10.81 21.07 -21.37
CA SER A 244 -12.01 20.81 -22.18
C SER A 244 -13.34 20.93 -21.42
N SER A 245 -13.33 21.00 -20.09
CA SER A 245 -14.55 21.10 -19.28
C SER A 245 -15.16 22.53 -19.22
N GLU A 246 -14.52 23.53 -19.86
CA GLU A 246 -15.03 24.92 -19.91
C GLU A 246 -16.05 25.21 -21.04
N SER A 247 -16.43 24.24 -21.89
CA SER A 247 -17.25 24.56 -23.08
C SER A 247 -18.74 24.18 -23.00
N ASN A 248 -19.25 23.57 -21.91
CA ASN A 248 -20.68 23.23 -21.82
C ASN A 248 -21.25 23.27 -20.39
N SER A 249 -21.53 24.47 -19.88
CA SER A 249 -22.66 24.69 -18.98
C SER A 249 -23.01 26.19 -18.93
N SER A 250 -24.08 26.55 -19.61
CA SER A 250 -24.78 27.82 -19.42
C SER A 250 -25.46 27.82 -18.05
N GLU A 251 -25.31 28.98 -17.40
CA GLU A 251 -26.08 29.54 -16.27
C GLU A 251 -25.63 29.26 -14.84
N THR A 252 -25.25 30.40 -14.25
CA THR A 252 -25.27 30.83 -12.84
C THR A 252 -24.24 30.21 -11.90
N THR A 253 -23.09 30.82 -11.75
CA THR A 253 -22.73 31.72 -10.63
C THR A 253 -21.30 32.27 -10.81
N LYS A 254 -21.15 33.58 -10.59
CA LYS A 254 -19.92 34.37 -10.65
C LYS A 254 -18.82 33.79 -9.76
N TYR A 255 -17.82 33.14 -10.34
CA TYR A 255 -16.41 33.01 -9.92
C TYR A 255 -15.61 32.31 -11.03
N SER A 256 -15.64 32.89 -12.24
CA SER A 256 -14.72 32.51 -13.31
C SER A 256 -13.46 33.36 -13.15
N LYS A 257 -12.50 32.92 -12.37
CA LYS A 257 -11.13 33.37 -12.46
C LYS A 257 -10.40 32.37 -13.34
N LYS A 258 -10.09 32.74 -14.58
CA LYS A 258 -9.27 32.00 -15.54
C LYS A 258 -8.09 31.33 -14.83
N ASN A 259 -7.95 30.01 -14.98
CA ASN A 259 -6.78 29.24 -14.57
C ASN A 259 -5.58 29.46 -15.51
N SER A 260 -5.38 30.69 -16.00
CA SER A 260 -4.30 31.05 -16.93
C SER A 260 -2.90 30.62 -16.44
N GLY A 261 -2.71 30.48 -15.12
CA GLY A 261 -1.44 30.05 -14.54
C GLY A 261 -1.14 28.55 -14.69
N ILE A 262 -2.19 27.69 -14.72
CA ILE A 262 -2.01 26.25 -14.94
C ILE A 262 -1.69 25.97 -16.41
N ASP A 263 -2.40 26.63 -17.34
CA ASP A 263 -2.16 26.53 -18.77
C ASP A 263 -0.76 27.03 -19.13
N GLU A 264 -0.32 28.16 -18.57
CA GLU A 264 1.03 28.68 -18.74
C GLU A 264 2.11 27.76 -18.15
N ALA A 265 1.84 27.15 -17.00
CA ALA A 265 2.73 26.16 -16.38
C ALA A 265 2.84 24.88 -17.22
N PHE A 266 1.73 24.46 -17.82
CA PHE A 266 1.68 23.33 -18.72
C PHE A 266 2.46 23.59 -20.01
N ASP A 267 2.23 24.74 -20.67
CA ASP A 267 2.95 25.12 -21.87
C ASP A 267 4.46 25.20 -21.65
N LYS A 268 4.89 25.78 -20.54
CA LYS A 268 6.31 25.78 -20.13
C LYS A 268 6.87 24.39 -19.83
N PHE A 269 6.04 23.50 -19.30
CA PHE A 269 6.44 22.12 -19.04
C PHE A 269 6.65 21.34 -20.33
N MET A 270 5.72 21.47 -21.30
CA MET A 270 5.76 20.75 -22.57
C MET A 270 6.84 21.28 -23.52
N ASN A 271 7.12 22.59 -23.49
CA ASN A 271 8.10 23.21 -24.39
C ASN A 271 9.54 23.19 -23.86
N ASN A 272 9.79 22.58 -22.69
CA ASN A 272 11.13 22.32 -22.13
C ASN A 272 12.02 23.57 -21.96
N GLU A 273 11.40 24.75 -21.73
CA GLU A 273 12.08 26.01 -21.42
C GLU A 273 12.23 26.28 -19.91
#